data_883b2e37db9156a98482630d52194d12
#
_entry.id   883b2e37db9156a98482630d52194d12
#
_cell.length_a   1.000
_cell.length_b   1.000
_cell.length_c   1.000
_cell.angle_alpha   90.00
_cell.angle_beta   90.00
_cell.angle_gamma   90.00
#
_symmetry.space_group_name_H-M   'P 1'
#
loop_
_entity.id
_entity.type
_entity.pdbx_description
1 polymer ?
#
loop_
_entity_poly.entity_id
_entity_poly.type
_entity_poly.pdbx_seq_one_letter_code
_entity_poly.pdbx_strand_id
1 'polypeptide(L)'
;LDCDNKPYESYFDYVSYEYIADPERKRRSYQPIALYLSNIWDAPAITRVIASANCFFNLTTTVRPFALRNFASHSQSLDALVEMDFWSKRTIVEDGHQYWRSYFHFGGDYKVTAIHVPIFQDAVLAGTLKQSIVAQFKQLSRWSYGASDVPYAAQGIADKKAPFWPAAVRFFMLLEGHVTLACVSVIIAFGGWVPVIALLQSGGSKTSFVANMPFVVGVIQQVAMISLLVSMLVFLSILTPRPVRYGRMRSFMTVSYTHLTLP
;
A
#
# COMPACT_ATOMS: atom_id res chain seq x y z
N LEU A 1 -17.39 -4.20 -0.31
CA LEU A 1 -16.92 -3.94 -1.69
C LEU A 1 -17.40 -2.57 -2.13
N ASP A 2 -16.52 -1.77 -2.72
CA ASP A 2 -16.90 -0.53 -3.39
C ASP A 2 -17.68 -0.85 -4.67
N CYS A 3 -18.55 0.03 -5.10
CA CYS A 3 -19.47 -0.24 -6.21
C CYS A 3 -18.79 -0.43 -7.58
N ASP A 4 -17.53 -0.01 -7.73
CA ASP A 4 -16.70 -0.17 -8.92
C ASP A 4 -15.80 -1.41 -8.87
N ASN A 5 -15.79 -2.13 -7.75
CA ASN A 5 -14.97 -3.33 -7.59
C ASN A 5 -15.59 -4.53 -8.31
N LYS A 6 -14.75 -5.28 -9.01
CA LYS A 6 -15.11 -6.50 -9.73
C LYS A 6 -14.44 -7.69 -9.04
N PRO A 7 -15.16 -8.38 -8.13
CA PRO A 7 -14.61 -9.57 -7.49
C PRO A 7 -14.46 -10.70 -8.51
N TYR A 8 -13.44 -11.54 -8.29
CA TYR A 8 -13.33 -12.80 -9.01
C TYR A 8 -14.51 -13.72 -8.66
N GLU A 9 -14.89 -14.61 -9.56
CA GLU A 9 -16.10 -15.43 -9.44
C GLU A 9 -16.22 -16.17 -8.10
N SER A 10 -15.12 -16.74 -7.61
CA SER A 10 -15.09 -17.50 -6.34
C SER A 10 -14.86 -16.63 -5.09
N TYR A 11 -14.82 -15.31 -5.19
CA TYR A 11 -14.51 -14.44 -4.04
C TYR A 11 -15.47 -14.65 -2.86
N PHE A 12 -16.78 -14.65 -3.12
CA PHE A 12 -17.78 -14.79 -2.06
C PHE A 12 -17.79 -16.20 -1.46
N ASP A 13 -17.44 -17.22 -2.23
CA ASP A 13 -17.32 -18.59 -1.73
C ASP A 13 -16.17 -18.70 -0.73
N TYR A 14 -15.01 -18.10 -1.04
CA TYR A 14 -13.88 -18.04 -0.12
C TYR A 14 -14.18 -17.22 1.13
N VAL A 15 -14.83 -16.06 1.01
CA VAL A 15 -15.27 -15.27 2.17
C VAL A 15 -16.18 -16.11 3.06
N SER A 16 -17.18 -16.76 2.46
CA SER A 16 -18.14 -17.62 3.21
C SER A 16 -17.45 -18.79 3.89
N TYR A 17 -16.51 -19.44 3.19
CA TYR A 17 -15.70 -20.51 3.74
C TYR A 17 -14.91 -20.05 4.97
N GLU A 18 -14.20 -18.93 4.88
CA GLU A 18 -13.42 -18.39 6.01
C GLU A 18 -14.30 -18.09 7.21
N TYR A 19 -15.50 -17.49 6.99
CA TYR A 19 -16.44 -17.22 8.09
C TYR A 19 -17.00 -18.49 8.73
N ILE A 20 -17.15 -19.59 8.00
CA ILE A 20 -17.63 -20.86 8.53
C ILE A 20 -16.49 -21.61 9.23
N ALA A 21 -15.30 -21.62 8.64
CA ALA A 21 -14.17 -22.41 9.10
C ALA A 21 -13.41 -21.79 10.29
N ASP A 22 -13.40 -20.45 10.41
CA ASP A 22 -12.65 -19.75 11.45
C ASP A 22 -13.51 -19.55 12.72
N PRO A 23 -13.23 -20.24 13.84
CA PRO A 23 -13.94 -20.04 15.10
C PRO A 23 -13.72 -18.63 15.67
N GLU A 24 -12.60 -17.97 15.33
CA GLU A 24 -12.25 -16.62 15.79
C GLU A 24 -12.72 -15.50 14.83
N ARG A 25 -13.62 -15.83 13.88
CA ARG A 25 -14.11 -14.92 12.83
C ARG A 25 -14.56 -13.55 13.34
N LYS A 26 -15.03 -13.44 14.56
CA LYS A 26 -15.43 -12.17 15.17
C LYS A 26 -14.25 -11.24 15.39
N ARG A 27 -13.06 -11.79 15.65
CA ARG A 27 -11.81 -11.05 15.85
C ARG A 27 -10.92 -11.03 14.60
N ARG A 28 -11.53 -11.25 13.43
CA ARG A 28 -10.85 -11.28 12.13
C ARG A 28 -11.52 -10.34 11.16
N SER A 29 -10.71 -9.84 10.25
CA SER A 29 -11.18 -9.35 8.96
C SER A 29 -10.46 -10.09 7.85
N TYR A 30 -11.09 -10.16 6.70
CA TYR A 30 -10.57 -10.88 5.55
C TYR A 30 -10.32 -9.89 4.42
N GLN A 31 -9.07 -9.83 3.96
CA GLN A 31 -8.61 -8.86 2.97
C GLN A 31 -8.28 -9.57 1.65
N PRO A 32 -8.99 -9.29 0.56
CA PRO A 32 -8.64 -9.79 -0.77
C PRO A 32 -7.45 -9.05 -1.36
N ILE A 33 -6.91 -9.58 -2.46
CA ILE A 33 -5.86 -8.94 -3.24
C ILE A 33 -6.50 -7.90 -4.17
N ALA A 34 -6.37 -6.61 -3.86
CA ALA A 34 -6.87 -5.55 -4.72
C ALA A 34 -5.89 -5.29 -5.87
N LEU A 35 -6.35 -5.47 -7.11
CA LEU A 35 -5.59 -5.27 -8.34
C LEU A 35 -6.23 -4.17 -9.19
N TYR A 36 -5.51 -3.09 -9.44
CA TYR A 36 -5.96 -1.94 -10.23
C TYR A 36 -5.79 -2.18 -11.73
N LEU A 37 -6.42 -3.23 -12.25
CA LEU A 37 -6.21 -3.75 -13.60
C LEU A 37 -7.44 -3.67 -14.52
N SER A 38 -8.61 -3.28 -14.01
CA SER A 38 -9.87 -3.31 -14.80
C SER A 38 -9.80 -2.47 -16.07
N ASN A 39 -9.16 -1.30 -16.02
CA ASN A 39 -9.00 -0.37 -17.14
C ASN A 39 -7.55 -0.02 -17.43
N ILE A 40 -6.60 -0.83 -16.99
CA ILE A 40 -5.15 -0.53 -17.01
C ILE A 40 -4.63 -0.17 -18.40
N TRP A 41 -5.21 -0.76 -19.47
CA TRP A 41 -4.81 -0.49 -20.84
C TRP A 41 -5.24 0.89 -21.34
N ASP A 42 -6.29 1.47 -20.77
CA ASP A 42 -6.83 2.78 -21.13
C ASP A 42 -6.24 3.91 -20.27
N ALA A 43 -5.76 3.57 -19.08
CA ALA A 43 -5.22 4.53 -18.12
C ALA A 43 -3.98 5.25 -18.67
N PRO A 44 -3.80 6.57 -18.41
CA PRO A 44 -2.59 7.30 -18.73
C PRO A 44 -1.34 6.68 -18.07
N ALA A 45 -0.15 6.88 -18.67
CA ALA A 45 1.08 6.27 -18.19
C ALA A 45 1.34 6.55 -16.70
N ILE A 46 1.20 7.80 -16.25
CA ILE A 46 1.45 8.20 -14.86
C ILE A 46 0.50 7.51 -13.87
N THR A 47 -0.80 7.42 -14.17
CA THR A 47 -1.77 6.74 -13.28
C THR A 47 -1.59 5.23 -13.33
N ARG A 48 -1.12 4.69 -14.46
CA ARG A 48 -0.78 3.28 -14.62
C ARG A 48 0.43 2.87 -13.79
N VAL A 49 1.46 3.72 -13.70
CA VAL A 49 2.61 3.51 -12.80
C VAL A 49 2.14 3.36 -11.35
N ILE A 50 1.29 4.28 -10.91
CA ILE A 50 0.74 4.26 -9.54
C ILE A 50 -0.14 3.01 -9.31
N ALA A 51 -0.98 2.66 -10.29
CA ALA A 51 -1.80 1.45 -10.25
C ALA A 51 -0.94 0.18 -10.15
N SER A 52 0.15 0.10 -10.94
CA SER A 52 1.10 -1.03 -10.90
C SER A 52 1.80 -1.14 -9.55
N ALA A 53 2.25 -0.01 -8.99
CA ALA A 53 2.87 0.02 -7.66
C ALA A 53 1.90 -0.45 -6.57
N ASN A 54 0.63 -0.03 -6.63
CA ASN A 54 -0.40 -0.49 -5.70
C ASN A 54 -0.72 -1.99 -5.85
N CYS A 55 -0.77 -2.51 -7.08
CA CYS A 55 -0.91 -3.96 -7.29
C CYS A 55 0.24 -4.73 -6.62
N PHE A 56 1.47 -4.30 -6.83
CA PHE A 56 2.65 -4.92 -6.21
C PHE A 56 2.61 -4.81 -4.68
N PHE A 57 2.26 -3.64 -4.14
CA PHE A 57 2.08 -3.44 -2.71
C PHE A 57 1.05 -4.42 -2.12
N ASN A 58 -0.13 -4.54 -2.72
CA ASN A 58 -1.17 -5.44 -2.25
C ASN A 58 -0.73 -6.91 -2.31
N LEU A 59 -0.09 -7.34 -3.40
CA LEU A 59 0.46 -8.69 -3.52
C LEU A 59 1.50 -8.99 -2.43
N THR A 60 2.47 -8.10 -2.23
CA THR A 60 3.52 -8.30 -1.24
C THR A 60 3.01 -8.24 0.19
N THR A 61 2.00 -7.41 0.48
CA THR A 61 1.40 -7.30 1.81
C THR A 61 0.59 -8.56 2.15
N THR A 62 -0.08 -9.16 1.15
CA THR A 62 -0.85 -10.40 1.31
C THR A 62 -0.01 -11.58 1.78
N VAL A 63 1.27 -11.66 1.38
CA VAL A 63 2.19 -12.70 1.86
C VAL A 63 2.89 -12.35 3.18
N ARG A 64 2.51 -11.23 3.81
CA ARG A 64 3.05 -10.76 5.10
C ARG A 64 1.92 -10.60 6.13
N PRO A 65 1.36 -11.67 6.69
CA PRO A 65 0.16 -11.60 7.55
C PRO A 65 0.30 -10.66 8.76
N PHE A 66 1.53 -10.51 9.29
CA PHE A 66 1.82 -9.64 10.43
C PHE A 66 1.76 -8.13 10.05
N ALA A 67 1.93 -7.78 8.78
CA ALA A 67 1.88 -6.42 8.25
C ALA A 67 0.54 -6.08 7.59
N LEU A 68 -0.28 -7.09 7.32
CA LEU A 68 -1.56 -6.92 6.62
C LEU A 68 -2.53 -6.12 7.51
N ARG A 69 -3.19 -5.15 6.89
CA ARG A 69 -4.23 -4.29 7.49
C ARG A 69 -5.46 -4.28 6.59
N ASN A 70 -6.52 -3.67 7.08
CA ASN A 70 -7.70 -3.44 6.27
C ASN A 70 -7.41 -2.37 5.20
N PHE A 71 -7.80 -2.68 4.00
CA PHE A 71 -7.88 -1.77 2.87
C PHE A 71 -9.29 -1.86 2.29
N ALA A 72 -9.55 -1.13 1.22
CA ALA A 72 -10.79 -1.24 0.48
C ALA A 72 -11.19 -2.71 0.25
N SER A 73 -12.50 -2.98 0.37
CA SER A 73 -13.09 -4.30 0.10
C SER A 73 -12.77 -5.41 1.10
N HIS A 74 -12.25 -5.09 2.29
CA HIS A 74 -12.18 -6.07 3.36
C HIS A 74 -13.57 -6.49 3.83
N SER A 75 -13.70 -7.70 4.36
CA SER A 75 -14.91 -8.16 5.03
C SER A 75 -14.66 -8.31 6.53
N GLN A 76 -15.68 -8.02 7.32
CA GLN A 76 -15.65 -8.10 8.77
C GLN A 76 -16.98 -8.67 9.30
N SER A 77 -16.94 -9.35 10.44
CA SER A 77 -18.13 -9.89 11.09
C SER A 77 -19.14 -8.78 11.44
N LEU A 78 -20.41 -8.99 11.09
CA LEU A 78 -21.48 -8.06 11.43
C LEU A 78 -21.61 -7.90 12.96
N ASP A 79 -21.47 -8.98 13.73
CA ASP A 79 -21.51 -8.92 15.19
C ASP A 79 -20.43 -8.01 15.75
N ALA A 80 -19.20 -8.09 15.20
CA ALA A 80 -18.11 -7.21 15.58
C ALA A 80 -18.40 -5.75 15.21
N LEU A 81 -18.99 -5.51 14.04
CA LEU A 81 -19.36 -4.16 13.59
C LEU A 81 -20.42 -3.54 14.48
N VAL A 82 -21.45 -4.32 14.86
CA VAL A 82 -22.51 -3.84 15.77
C VAL A 82 -21.92 -3.49 17.14
N GLU A 83 -21.03 -4.32 17.71
CA GLU A 83 -20.35 -4.01 18.98
C GLU A 83 -19.53 -2.73 18.96
N MET A 84 -18.95 -2.39 17.81
CA MET A 84 -18.10 -1.22 17.63
C MET A 84 -18.85 0.03 17.11
N ASP A 85 -20.18 -0.02 17.02
CA ASP A 85 -20.98 1.03 16.39
C ASP A 85 -20.52 1.31 14.94
N PHE A 86 -20.33 0.24 14.15
CA PHE A 86 -19.93 0.28 12.74
C PHE A 86 -18.63 1.03 12.47
N TRP A 87 -18.49 1.62 11.27
CA TRP A 87 -17.30 2.39 10.87
C TRP A 87 -17.34 3.82 11.43
N SER A 88 -16.15 4.37 11.64
CA SER A 88 -16.03 5.77 12.03
C SER A 88 -16.52 6.71 10.92
N LYS A 89 -17.40 7.65 11.28
CA LYS A 89 -17.86 8.73 10.39
C LYS A 89 -16.93 9.95 10.42
N ARG A 90 -15.83 9.90 11.19
CA ARG A 90 -14.93 11.05 11.44
C ARG A 90 -13.66 11.01 10.59
N THR A 91 -13.45 9.96 9.82
CA THR A 91 -12.28 9.80 8.96
C THR A 91 -12.70 9.45 7.54
N ILE A 92 -11.91 9.91 6.56
CA ILE A 92 -12.10 9.61 5.14
C ILE A 92 -11.32 8.37 4.68
N VAL A 93 -10.56 7.75 5.58
CA VAL A 93 -9.79 6.51 5.38
C VAL A 93 -10.31 5.48 6.39
N GLU A 94 -11.61 5.26 6.35
CA GLU A 94 -12.36 4.46 7.31
C GLU A 94 -11.90 3.01 7.34
N ASP A 95 -11.44 2.45 6.23
CA ASP A 95 -10.96 1.08 6.08
C ASP A 95 -9.69 0.82 6.92
N GLY A 96 -8.65 1.63 6.75
CA GLY A 96 -7.44 1.55 7.54
C GLY A 96 -7.68 1.87 9.02
N HIS A 97 -8.51 2.88 9.28
CA HIS A 97 -8.90 3.26 10.64
C HIS A 97 -9.66 2.14 11.36
N GLN A 98 -10.50 1.39 10.64
CA GLN A 98 -11.26 0.27 11.19
C GLN A 98 -10.35 -0.83 11.73
N TYR A 99 -9.17 -1.06 11.12
CA TYR A 99 -8.19 -1.97 11.69
C TYR A 99 -7.78 -1.57 13.12
N TRP A 100 -7.45 -0.30 13.35
CA TRP A 100 -7.03 0.18 14.67
C TRP A 100 -8.16 0.17 15.68
N ARG A 101 -9.38 0.54 15.26
CA ARG A 101 -10.58 0.45 16.10
C ARG A 101 -10.80 -0.99 16.57
N SER A 102 -10.79 -1.93 15.64
CA SER A 102 -10.96 -3.36 15.96
C SER A 102 -9.83 -3.90 16.83
N TYR A 103 -8.59 -3.53 16.52
CA TYR A 103 -7.42 -3.96 17.29
C TYR A 103 -7.52 -3.55 18.77
N PHE A 104 -7.89 -2.31 19.04
CA PHE A 104 -8.04 -1.83 20.41
C PHE A 104 -9.33 -2.30 21.06
N HIS A 105 -10.42 -2.47 20.33
CA HIS A 105 -11.67 -3.01 20.86
C HIS A 105 -11.50 -4.44 21.37
N PHE A 106 -10.75 -5.26 20.65
CA PHE A 106 -10.47 -6.64 21.06
C PHE A 106 -9.18 -6.80 21.89
N GLY A 107 -8.72 -5.73 22.53
CA GLY A 107 -7.57 -5.79 23.44
C GLY A 107 -6.25 -6.20 22.80
N GLY A 108 -6.07 -5.97 21.51
CA GLY A 108 -4.89 -6.38 20.74
C GLY A 108 -5.00 -7.77 20.08
N ASP A 109 -6.07 -8.52 20.36
CA ASP A 109 -6.34 -9.82 19.74
C ASP A 109 -7.23 -9.66 18.50
N TYR A 110 -6.67 -9.01 17.48
CA TYR A 110 -7.31 -8.82 16.19
C TYR A 110 -6.31 -9.04 15.06
N LYS A 111 -6.72 -9.77 14.02
CA LYS A 111 -5.88 -10.11 12.87
C LYS A 111 -6.62 -9.85 11.57
N VAL A 112 -5.86 -9.54 10.54
CA VAL A 112 -6.33 -9.51 9.16
C VAL A 112 -5.82 -10.76 8.48
N THR A 113 -6.73 -11.54 7.91
CA THR A 113 -6.43 -12.77 7.16
C THR A 113 -6.50 -12.46 5.68
N ALA A 114 -5.50 -12.89 4.94
CA ALA A 114 -5.48 -12.72 3.50
C ALA A 114 -6.42 -13.72 2.82
N ILE A 115 -7.28 -13.24 1.94
CA ILE A 115 -7.96 -14.06 0.94
C ILE A 115 -7.17 -13.97 -0.35
N HIS A 116 -6.57 -15.09 -0.78
CA HIS A 116 -5.74 -15.15 -1.98
C HIS A 116 -6.57 -15.18 -3.28
N VAL A 117 -7.66 -14.44 -3.28
CA VAL A 117 -8.54 -14.26 -4.45
C VAL A 117 -8.55 -12.77 -4.81
N PRO A 118 -8.32 -12.41 -6.07
CA PRO A 118 -8.25 -11.02 -6.48
C PRO A 118 -9.63 -10.37 -6.56
N ILE A 119 -9.64 -9.07 -6.30
CA ILE A 119 -10.67 -8.14 -6.72
C ILE A 119 -10.05 -7.14 -7.68
N PHE A 120 -10.74 -6.79 -8.74
CA PHE A 120 -10.26 -5.86 -9.74
C PHE A 120 -10.87 -4.48 -9.52
N GLN A 121 -10.01 -3.48 -9.51
CA GLN A 121 -10.35 -2.07 -9.35
C GLN A 121 -9.89 -1.29 -10.58
N ASP A 122 -10.43 -0.09 -10.76
CA ASP A 122 -10.03 0.80 -11.83
C ASP A 122 -8.79 1.63 -11.45
N ALA A 123 -7.82 1.72 -12.35
CA ALA A 123 -6.81 2.77 -12.31
C ALA A 123 -7.48 4.12 -12.60
N VAL A 124 -6.93 5.21 -12.05
CA VAL A 124 -7.51 6.53 -12.23
C VAL A 124 -7.47 6.96 -13.69
N LEU A 125 -8.66 7.16 -14.24
CA LEU A 125 -8.89 7.61 -15.61
C LEU A 125 -10.00 8.67 -15.63
N ALA A 126 -9.72 9.82 -16.23
CA ALA A 126 -10.68 10.89 -16.46
C ALA A 126 -10.67 11.32 -17.93
N GLY A 127 -11.56 12.24 -18.31
CA GLY A 127 -11.75 12.62 -19.71
C GLY A 127 -10.52 13.18 -20.44
N THR A 128 -9.55 13.76 -19.70
CA THR A 128 -8.29 14.26 -20.24
C THR A 128 -7.11 13.85 -19.34
N LEU A 129 -5.88 13.89 -19.89
CA LEU A 129 -4.66 13.62 -19.12
C LEU A 129 -4.56 14.54 -17.88
N LYS A 130 -4.80 15.85 -18.06
CA LYS A 130 -4.76 16.81 -16.95
C LYS A 130 -5.78 16.46 -15.85
N GLN A 131 -7.00 16.12 -16.24
CA GLN A 131 -8.04 15.71 -15.28
C GLN A 131 -7.66 14.42 -14.58
N SER A 132 -7.06 13.45 -15.26
CA SER A 132 -6.58 12.20 -14.67
C SER A 132 -5.47 12.47 -13.64
N ILE A 133 -4.51 13.34 -13.93
CA ILE A 133 -3.44 13.73 -12.99
C ILE A 133 -4.04 14.42 -11.76
N VAL A 134 -4.98 15.36 -11.94
CA VAL A 134 -5.63 16.03 -10.81
C VAL A 134 -6.44 15.05 -9.96
N ALA A 135 -7.17 14.13 -10.59
CA ALA A 135 -7.93 13.09 -9.88
C ALA A 135 -6.99 12.15 -9.10
N GLN A 136 -5.87 11.75 -9.69
CA GLN A 136 -4.84 10.93 -9.03
C GLN A 136 -4.23 11.66 -7.84
N PHE A 137 -3.90 12.93 -7.97
CA PHE A 137 -3.40 13.74 -6.86
C PHE A 137 -4.41 13.81 -5.70
N LYS A 138 -5.68 14.03 -6.01
CA LYS A 138 -6.76 14.04 -5.00
C LYS A 138 -6.89 12.68 -4.30
N GLN A 139 -6.78 11.58 -5.04
CA GLN A 139 -6.81 10.23 -4.46
C GLN A 139 -5.63 9.99 -3.51
N LEU A 140 -4.40 10.33 -3.94
CA LEU A 140 -3.21 10.20 -3.09
C LEU A 140 -3.28 11.11 -1.87
N SER A 141 -3.77 12.34 -2.03
CA SER A 141 -4.00 13.27 -0.91
C SER A 141 -5.00 12.69 0.10
N ARG A 142 -6.08 12.06 -0.37
CA ARG A 142 -7.04 11.37 0.50
C ARG A 142 -6.38 10.20 1.24
N TRP A 143 -5.60 9.38 0.58
CA TRP A 143 -4.90 8.25 1.21
C TRP A 143 -3.86 8.69 2.24
N SER A 144 -3.22 9.85 2.04
CA SER A 144 -2.26 10.39 3.00
C SER A 144 -2.91 10.76 4.35
N TYR A 145 -4.24 10.95 4.39
CA TYR A 145 -4.99 11.09 5.65
C TYR A 145 -4.91 9.87 6.55
N GLY A 146 -4.47 8.71 6.06
CA GLY A 146 -4.13 7.55 6.88
C GLY A 146 -3.11 7.86 7.98
N ALA A 147 -2.30 8.92 7.83
CA ALA A 147 -1.43 9.43 8.89
C ALA A 147 -2.20 9.88 10.15
N SER A 148 -3.50 10.17 10.07
CA SER A 148 -4.36 10.45 11.23
C SER A 148 -4.49 9.27 12.19
N ASP A 149 -4.18 8.05 11.74
CA ASP A 149 -4.15 6.87 12.60
C ASP A 149 -2.91 6.85 13.52
N VAL A 150 -1.87 7.63 13.23
CA VAL A 150 -0.67 7.69 14.09
C VAL A 150 -1.02 8.21 15.49
N PRO A 151 -1.63 9.41 15.67
CA PRO A 151 -2.04 9.87 16.99
C PRO A 151 -3.12 8.96 17.62
N TYR A 152 -4.04 8.41 16.85
CA TYR A 152 -5.05 7.48 17.36
C TYR A 152 -4.42 6.21 17.95
N ALA A 153 -3.48 5.61 17.24
CA ALA A 153 -2.77 4.40 17.69
C ALA A 153 -1.88 4.70 18.90
N ALA A 154 -1.18 5.84 18.92
CA ALA A 154 -0.40 6.30 20.06
C ALA A 154 -1.26 6.45 21.32
N GLN A 155 -2.44 7.08 21.20
CA GLN A 155 -3.39 7.23 22.28
C GLN A 155 -3.90 5.87 22.79
N GLY A 156 -4.26 4.96 21.87
CA GLY A 156 -4.71 3.61 22.25
C GLY A 156 -3.65 2.82 23.03
N ILE A 157 -2.37 3.00 22.71
CA ILE A 157 -1.24 2.40 23.44
C ILE A 157 -1.09 3.06 24.82
N ALA A 158 -1.16 4.38 24.89
CA ALA A 158 -1.08 5.14 26.16
C ALA A 158 -2.21 4.76 27.12
N ASP A 159 -3.42 4.57 26.59
CA ASP A 159 -4.60 4.12 27.32
C ASP A 159 -4.56 2.62 27.70
N LYS A 160 -3.47 1.91 27.35
CA LYS A 160 -3.29 0.46 27.61
C LYS A 160 -4.41 -0.42 27.05
N LYS A 161 -4.97 -0.05 25.90
CA LYS A 161 -6.05 -0.79 25.24
C LYS A 161 -5.60 -2.10 24.56
N ALA A 162 -4.28 -2.34 24.51
CA ALA A 162 -3.68 -3.57 23.99
C ALA A 162 -2.33 -3.83 24.67
N PRO A 163 -1.76 -5.05 24.59
CA PRO A 163 -0.41 -5.33 25.09
C PRO A 163 0.62 -4.43 24.42
N PHE A 164 1.49 -3.82 25.24
CA PHE A 164 2.41 -2.75 24.80
C PHE A 164 3.30 -3.16 23.62
N TRP A 165 4.06 -4.25 23.73
CA TRP A 165 5.04 -4.61 22.71
C TRP A 165 4.43 -4.94 21.33
N PRO A 166 3.38 -5.78 21.22
CA PRO A 166 2.74 -6.00 19.94
C PRO A 166 2.13 -4.72 19.34
N ALA A 167 1.55 -3.86 20.17
CA ALA A 167 0.98 -2.59 19.72
C ALA A 167 2.06 -1.60 19.29
N ALA A 168 3.19 -1.51 20.01
CA ALA A 168 4.31 -0.65 19.68
C ALA A 168 4.98 -1.05 18.34
N VAL A 169 5.14 -2.35 18.08
CA VAL A 169 5.67 -2.82 16.79
C VAL A 169 4.74 -2.42 15.64
N ARG A 170 3.42 -2.62 15.79
CA ARG A 170 2.43 -2.22 14.77
C ARG A 170 2.38 -0.71 14.57
N PHE A 171 2.50 0.04 15.64
CA PHE A 171 2.59 1.50 15.60
C PHE A 171 3.85 1.97 14.87
N PHE A 172 5.00 1.36 15.15
CA PHE A 172 6.24 1.68 14.45
C PHE A 172 6.13 1.39 12.95
N MET A 173 5.52 0.27 12.56
CA MET A 173 5.27 -0.05 11.15
C MET A 173 4.31 0.95 10.48
N LEU A 174 3.31 1.46 11.21
CA LEU A 174 2.43 2.52 10.72
C LEU A 174 3.21 3.80 10.46
N LEU A 175 3.98 4.25 11.46
CA LEU A 175 4.78 5.46 11.40
C LEU A 175 5.84 5.37 10.29
N GLU A 176 6.57 4.26 10.23
CA GLU A 176 7.59 3.99 9.21
C GLU A 176 6.98 4.06 7.81
N GLY A 177 5.82 3.42 7.57
CA GLY A 177 5.16 3.45 6.28
C GLY A 177 4.80 4.87 5.82
N HIS A 178 4.28 5.71 6.70
CA HIS A 178 3.97 7.11 6.35
C HIS A 178 5.21 7.97 6.15
N VAL A 179 6.23 7.82 7.01
CA VAL A 179 7.50 8.55 6.87
C VAL A 179 8.21 8.14 5.59
N THR A 180 8.27 6.85 5.30
CA THR A 180 8.88 6.33 4.07
C THR A 180 8.16 6.88 2.84
N LEU A 181 6.83 6.81 2.79
CA LEU A 181 6.05 7.32 1.66
C LEU A 181 6.30 8.83 1.43
N ALA A 182 6.42 9.62 2.49
CA ALA A 182 6.66 11.07 2.40
C ALA A 182 8.09 11.43 2.02
N CYS A 183 9.08 10.66 2.50
CA CYS A 183 10.49 11.05 2.46
C CYS A 183 11.35 10.24 1.49
N VAL A 184 10.87 9.07 1.02
CA VAL A 184 11.71 8.13 0.26
C VAL A 184 12.36 8.76 -0.96
N SER A 185 11.64 9.55 -1.74
CA SER A 185 12.17 10.20 -2.94
C SER A 185 13.32 11.18 -2.62
N VAL A 186 13.16 11.94 -1.52
CA VAL A 186 14.19 12.88 -1.05
C VAL A 186 15.40 12.13 -0.51
N ILE A 187 15.17 11.07 0.27
CA ILE A 187 16.24 10.23 0.83
C ILE A 187 17.04 9.56 -0.31
N ILE A 188 16.37 9.03 -1.31
CA ILE A 188 17.04 8.40 -2.46
C ILE A 188 17.87 9.42 -3.24
N ALA A 189 17.32 10.61 -3.50
CA ALA A 189 18.00 11.63 -4.29
C ALA A 189 19.20 12.26 -3.56
N PHE A 190 19.08 12.52 -2.26
CA PHE A 190 20.02 13.37 -1.53
C PHE A 190 20.62 12.72 -0.28
N GLY A 191 20.10 11.59 0.20
CA GLY A 191 20.48 11.00 1.48
C GLY A 191 21.98 10.69 1.61
N GLY A 192 22.62 10.28 0.53
CA GLY A 192 24.08 10.02 0.51
C GLY A 192 24.95 11.27 0.62
N TRP A 193 24.39 12.44 0.29
CA TRP A 193 25.12 13.71 0.33
C TRP A 193 25.00 14.44 1.66
N VAL A 194 23.95 14.19 2.44
CA VAL A 194 23.69 14.89 3.71
C VAL A 194 24.85 14.79 4.69
N PRO A 195 25.45 13.63 4.98
CA PRO A 195 26.62 13.53 5.87
C PRO A 195 27.84 14.27 5.32
N VAL A 196 28.04 14.27 3.99
CA VAL A 196 29.17 14.96 3.34
C VAL A 196 29.03 16.48 3.49
N ILE A 197 27.83 17.03 3.25
CA ILE A 197 27.55 18.47 3.38
C ILE A 197 27.67 18.91 4.83
N ALA A 198 27.11 18.15 5.78
CA ALA A 198 27.21 18.45 7.21
C ALA A 198 28.68 18.49 7.69
N LEU A 199 29.50 17.56 7.22
CA LEU A 199 30.92 17.53 7.57
C LEU A 199 31.69 18.72 6.97
N LEU A 200 31.40 19.11 5.75
CA LEU A 200 32.00 20.29 5.11
C LEU A 200 31.69 21.58 5.87
N GLN A 201 30.47 21.70 6.39
CA GLN A 201 30.04 22.89 7.16
C GLN A 201 30.66 22.94 8.57
N SER A 202 30.90 21.77 9.18
CA SER A 202 31.48 21.68 10.55
C SER A 202 33.01 21.84 10.58
N GLY A 203 33.70 21.93 9.43
CA GLY A 203 35.16 22.00 9.35
C GLY A 203 35.89 20.75 9.81
N GLY A 204 35.18 19.65 10.01
CA GLY A 204 35.74 18.37 10.44
C GLY A 204 36.55 17.65 9.35
N SER A 205 37.48 16.77 9.78
CA SER A 205 38.21 15.92 8.85
C SER A 205 37.29 14.84 8.27
N LYS A 206 37.36 14.63 6.95
CA LYS A 206 36.57 13.58 6.28
C LYS A 206 37.05 12.21 6.72
N THR A 207 36.22 11.48 7.44
CA THR A 207 36.45 10.06 7.63
C THR A 207 36.21 9.34 6.30
N SER A 208 36.93 8.25 6.08
CA SER A 208 36.80 7.41 4.87
C SER A 208 35.35 6.95 4.66
N PHE A 209 34.63 6.66 5.75
CA PHE A 209 33.22 6.26 5.72
C PHE A 209 32.31 7.36 5.16
N VAL A 210 32.41 8.59 5.69
CA VAL A 210 31.57 9.72 5.25
C VAL A 210 31.84 10.10 3.80
N ALA A 211 33.13 10.07 3.39
CA ALA A 211 33.50 10.36 2.01
C ALA A 211 32.93 9.36 1.00
N ASN A 212 32.74 8.11 1.42
CA ASN A 212 32.20 7.02 0.58
C ASN A 212 30.66 6.88 0.64
N MET A 213 29.95 7.65 1.45
CA MET A 213 28.49 7.54 1.58
C MET A 213 27.73 7.69 0.24
N PRO A 214 28.07 8.64 -0.65
CA PRO A 214 27.39 8.73 -1.95
C PRO A 214 27.59 7.46 -2.80
N PHE A 215 28.78 6.85 -2.76
CA PHE A 215 29.04 5.58 -3.45
C PHE A 215 28.22 4.43 -2.85
N VAL A 216 28.16 4.29 -1.52
CA VAL A 216 27.37 3.27 -0.84
C VAL A 216 25.90 3.39 -1.19
N VAL A 217 25.35 4.62 -1.16
CA VAL A 217 23.96 4.87 -1.57
C VAL A 217 23.74 4.51 -3.04
N GLY A 218 24.70 4.84 -3.91
CA GLY A 218 24.66 4.46 -5.32
C GLY A 218 24.61 2.95 -5.54
N VAL A 219 25.38 2.17 -4.78
CA VAL A 219 25.33 0.69 -4.82
C VAL A 219 23.96 0.18 -4.35
N ILE A 220 23.40 0.73 -3.26
CA ILE A 220 22.07 0.37 -2.79
C ILE A 220 21.02 0.66 -3.86
N GLN A 221 21.10 1.80 -4.54
CA GLN A 221 20.21 2.15 -5.64
C GLN A 221 20.32 1.17 -6.82
N GLN A 222 21.52 0.72 -7.17
CA GLN A 222 21.70 -0.29 -8.21
C GLN A 222 21.08 -1.64 -7.83
N VAL A 223 21.20 -2.06 -6.57
CA VAL A 223 20.51 -3.27 -6.07
C VAL A 223 18.98 -3.07 -6.13
N ALA A 224 18.48 -1.88 -5.79
CA ALA A 224 17.06 -1.56 -5.89
C ALA A 224 16.53 -1.64 -7.34
N MET A 225 17.36 -1.34 -8.35
CA MET A 225 17.00 -1.53 -9.77
C MET A 225 16.67 -2.99 -10.11
N ILE A 226 17.32 -3.95 -9.48
CA ILE A 226 16.99 -5.38 -9.66
C ILE A 226 15.57 -5.65 -9.14
N SER A 227 15.20 -5.08 -8.01
CA SER A 227 13.84 -5.20 -7.46
C SER A 227 12.79 -4.59 -8.39
N LEU A 228 13.13 -3.50 -9.09
CA LEU A 228 12.27 -2.90 -10.10
C LEU A 228 12.03 -3.86 -11.28
N LEU A 229 13.08 -4.53 -11.77
CA LEU A 229 12.93 -5.55 -12.82
C LEU A 229 12.05 -6.72 -12.38
N VAL A 230 12.22 -7.20 -11.14
CA VAL A 230 11.38 -8.26 -10.59
C VAL A 230 9.93 -7.79 -10.49
N SER A 231 9.66 -6.58 -9.99
CA SER A 231 8.30 -6.04 -9.91
C SER A 231 7.66 -5.88 -11.29
N MET A 232 8.44 -5.51 -12.30
CA MET A 232 7.99 -5.47 -13.69
C MET A 232 7.57 -6.86 -14.21
N LEU A 233 8.37 -7.89 -13.95
CA LEU A 233 8.05 -9.27 -14.36
C LEU A 233 6.79 -9.77 -13.65
N VAL A 234 6.65 -9.51 -12.35
CA VAL A 234 5.43 -9.83 -11.59
C VAL A 234 4.22 -9.10 -12.16
N PHE A 235 4.35 -7.80 -12.45
CA PHE A 235 3.26 -7.03 -13.05
C PHE A 235 2.85 -7.58 -14.41
N LEU A 236 3.80 -7.95 -15.26
CA LEU A 236 3.52 -8.57 -16.57
C LEU A 236 2.77 -9.90 -16.42
N SER A 237 3.04 -10.68 -15.38
CA SER A 237 2.39 -11.97 -15.14
C SER A 237 0.92 -11.85 -14.70
N ILE A 238 0.58 -10.74 -14.04
CA ILE A 238 -0.80 -10.48 -13.55
C ILE A 238 -1.61 -9.58 -14.50
N LEU A 239 -0.96 -9.02 -15.53
CA LEU A 239 -1.61 -8.09 -16.43
C LEU A 239 -2.76 -8.76 -17.19
N THR A 240 -3.90 -8.11 -17.25
CA THR A 240 -5.08 -8.58 -17.97
C THR A 240 -4.77 -8.75 -19.46
N PRO A 241 -5.45 -9.69 -20.16
CA PRO A 241 -5.25 -9.88 -21.58
C PRO A 241 -5.39 -8.59 -22.38
N ARG A 242 -4.51 -8.39 -23.34
CA ARG A 242 -4.49 -7.19 -24.18
C ARG A 242 -5.79 -7.07 -25.00
N PRO A 243 -6.51 -5.95 -24.92
CA PRO A 243 -7.67 -5.71 -25.78
C PRO A 243 -7.28 -5.70 -27.27
N VAL A 244 -8.14 -6.25 -28.12
CA VAL A 244 -7.90 -6.36 -29.58
C VAL A 244 -7.65 -5.00 -30.23
N ARG A 245 -8.26 -3.93 -29.69
CA ARG A 245 -8.08 -2.55 -30.16
C ARG A 245 -6.66 -2.00 -30.04
N TYR A 246 -5.77 -2.65 -29.27
CA TYR A 246 -4.39 -2.25 -29.11
C TYR A 246 -3.45 -3.11 -29.94
N GLY A 247 -2.66 -2.51 -30.85
CA GLY A 247 -1.62 -3.20 -31.61
C GLY A 247 -0.45 -3.64 -30.71
N ARG A 248 0.31 -4.65 -31.14
CA ARG A 248 1.44 -5.22 -30.37
C ARG A 248 2.49 -4.16 -30.00
N MET A 249 2.88 -3.30 -30.95
CA MET A 249 3.87 -2.24 -30.72
C MET A 249 3.37 -1.23 -29.67
N ARG A 250 2.11 -0.81 -29.76
CA ARG A 250 1.51 0.10 -28.77
C ARG A 250 1.45 -0.52 -27.39
N SER A 251 1.15 -1.81 -27.31
CA SER A 251 1.14 -2.56 -26.04
C SER A 251 2.54 -2.63 -25.43
N PHE A 252 3.56 -2.95 -26.24
CA PHE A 252 4.95 -2.96 -25.80
C PHE A 252 5.39 -1.59 -25.28
N MET A 253 5.17 -0.52 -26.04
CA MET A 253 5.46 0.85 -25.59
C MET A 253 4.71 1.22 -24.31
N THR A 254 3.45 0.81 -24.20
CA THR A 254 2.63 1.06 -23.01
C THR A 254 3.24 0.43 -21.76
N VAL A 255 3.65 -0.83 -21.83
CA VAL A 255 4.28 -1.55 -20.71
C VAL A 255 5.67 -0.99 -20.42
N SER A 256 6.51 -0.84 -21.44
CA SER A 256 7.87 -0.31 -21.28
C SER A 256 7.85 1.10 -20.71
N TYR A 257 6.98 1.98 -21.21
CA TYR A 257 6.87 3.35 -20.71
C TYR A 257 6.40 3.39 -19.26
N THR A 258 5.51 2.50 -18.85
CA THR A 258 5.04 2.39 -17.47
C THR A 258 6.19 2.08 -16.49
N HIS A 259 7.15 1.25 -16.92
CA HIS A 259 8.23 0.79 -16.05
C HIS A 259 9.55 1.54 -16.22
N LEU A 260 9.77 2.19 -17.36
CA LEU A 260 11.01 2.95 -17.63
C LEU A 260 10.94 4.42 -17.19
N THR A 261 9.74 4.94 -16.90
CA THR A 261 9.55 6.34 -16.46
C THR A 261 9.42 6.47 -14.94
N LEU A 262 9.66 5.40 -14.19
CA LEU A 262 9.82 5.47 -12.74
C LEU A 262 11.20 6.06 -12.42
N PRO A 263 11.28 7.10 -11.57
CA PRO A 263 12.56 7.62 -11.09
C PRO A 263 13.29 6.61 -10.21
#